data_db52a96e7785cba97d38fbbc2d6a6838
#
_entry.id   db52a96e7785cba97d38fbbc2d6a6838
#
_cell.length_a   1.000
_cell.length_b   1.000
_cell.length_c   1.000
_cell.angle_alpha   90.00
_cell.angle_beta   90.00
_cell.angle_gamma   90.00
#
_symmetry.space_group_name_H-M   'P 1'
#
loop_
_entity.id
_entity.type
_entity.pdbx_description
1 polymer ?
#
loop_
_entity_poly.entity_id
_entity_poly.type
_entity_poly.pdbx_seq_one_letter_code
_entity_poly.pdbx_strand_id
1 'polypeptide(L)'
;MTQTRGDRNIAWIETHARIPEGKFVGQPVRLSLFQKKVIRGIYDSPTRRAIISFGRKNAKTTLAAFLLLLHLCGPEARPNSQLFSAGQSREQASILFSLAAKVVRMSPDLNAYVTVRDTAKQLHCGELGTLYRALSAEASTAYGLSPVFTV
;
A
#
# COMPACT_ATOMS: atom_id res chain seq x y z
N MET A 1 -26.60 -5.24 8.93
CA MET A 1 -25.92 -5.12 7.62
C MET A 1 -24.51 -5.65 7.71
N THR A 2 -24.17 -6.56 6.82
CA THR A 2 -22.83 -7.14 6.80
C THR A 2 -21.90 -6.17 6.06
N GLN A 3 -20.81 -5.80 6.70
CA GLN A 3 -19.78 -4.98 6.08
C GLN A 3 -19.10 -5.76 4.96
N THR A 4 -18.99 -5.17 3.76
CA THR A 4 -18.30 -5.81 2.65
C THR A 4 -16.78 -5.78 2.86
N ARG A 5 -16.05 -6.57 2.06
CA ARG A 5 -14.60 -6.58 2.09
C ARG A 5 -14.02 -5.19 1.76
N GLY A 6 -14.60 -4.52 0.75
CA GLY A 6 -14.20 -3.17 0.41
C GLY A 6 -14.48 -2.17 1.52
N ASP A 7 -15.64 -2.27 2.16
CA ASP A 7 -16.00 -1.38 3.28
C ASP A 7 -15.04 -1.56 4.46
N ARG A 8 -14.67 -2.80 4.76
CA ARG A 8 -13.70 -3.10 5.83
C ARG A 8 -12.34 -2.47 5.53
N ASN A 9 -11.89 -2.56 4.29
CA ASN A 9 -10.61 -1.98 3.86
C ASN A 9 -10.64 -0.46 3.91
N ILE A 10 -11.74 0.16 3.49
CA ILE A 10 -11.94 1.61 3.59
C ILE A 10 -11.87 2.05 5.05
N ALA A 11 -12.59 1.38 5.93
CA ALA A 11 -12.61 1.69 7.37
C ALA A 11 -11.21 1.57 7.98
N TRP A 12 -10.46 0.54 7.61
CA TRP A 12 -9.10 0.35 8.10
C TRP A 12 -8.17 1.50 7.68
N ILE A 13 -8.24 1.90 6.41
CA ILE A 13 -7.42 3.02 5.91
C ILE A 13 -7.77 4.31 6.66
N GLU A 14 -9.05 4.62 6.80
CA GLU A 14 -9.48 5.84 7.46
C GLU A 14 -9.20 5.84 8.96
N THR A 15 -9.07 4.67 9.56
CA THR A 15 -8.74 4.54 10.99
C THR A 15 -7.23 4.66 11.26
N HIS A 16 -6.41 4.03 10.42
CA HIS A 16 -4.98 3.87 10.73
C HIS A 16 -4.06 4.76 9.89
N ALA A 17 -4.43 5.09 8.67
CA ALA A 17 -3.55 5.84 7.79
C ALA A 17 -3.66 7.35 8.02
N ARG A 18 -2.55 8.05 7.74
CA ARG A 18 -2.45 9.50 7.78
C ARG A 18 -2.06 10.03 6.41
N ILE A 19 -2.43 11.25 6.11
CA ILE A 19 -2.08 11.89 4.85
C ILE A 19 -0.57 12.16 4.83
N PRO A 20 0.18 11.57 3.87
CA PRO A 20 1.65 11.65 3.90
C PRO A 20 2.23 12.94 3.36
N GLU A 21 1.50 13.64 2.49
CA GLU A 21 2.01 14.84 1.84
C GLU A 21 0.89 15.84 1.59
N GLY A 22 1.27 17.09 1.35
CA GLY A 22 0.38 18.16 0.95
C GLY A 22 -0.14 19.00 2.11
N LYS A 23 -1.17 19.78 1.83
CA LYS A 23 -1.72 20.75 2.78
C LYS A 23 -2.23 20.11 4.07
N PHE A 24 -2.73 18.90 3.98
CA PHE A 24 -3.36 18.21 5.12
C PHE A 24 -2.48 17.11 5.70
N VAL A 25 -1.15 17.19 5.48
CA VAL A 25 -0.21 16.18 5.97
C VAL A 25 -0.37 15.94 7.47
N GLY A 26 -0.35 14.67 7.86
CA GLY A 26 -0.48 14.25 9.26
C GLY A 26 -1.91 14.07 9.75
N GLN A 27 -2.90 14.53 9.01
CA GLN A 27 -4.30 14.36 9.37
C GLN A 27 -4.81 12.96 9.02
N PRO A 28 -5.85 12.46 9.71
CA PRO A 28 -6.45 11.19 9.33
C PRO A 28 -6.93 11.20 7.88
N VAL A 29 -6.75 10.08 7.20
CA VAL A 29 -7.19 9.94 5.81
C VAL A 29 -8.72 9.92 5.75
N ARG A 30 -9.26 10.72 4.83
CA ARG A 30 -10.67 10.66 4.45
C ARG A 30 -10.72 10.42 2.95
N LEU A 31 -11.10 9.21 2.57
CA LEU A 31 -11.16 8.83 1.17
C LEU A 31 -12.32 9.54 0.47
N SER A 32 -12.09 9.99 -0.76
CA SER A 32 -13.13 10.55 -1.59
C SER A 32 -14.10 9.47 -2.05
N LEU A 33 -15.28 9.88 -2.52
CA LEU A 33 -16.25 8.92 -3.08
C LEU A 33 -15.65 8.11 -4.22
N PHE A 34 -14.83 8.75 -5.06
CA PHE A 34 -14.15 8.08 -6.17
C PHE A 34 -13.17 7.02 -5.68
N GLN A 35 -12.36 7.36 -4.69
CA GLN A 35 -11.39 6.42 -4.11
C GLN A 35 -12.10 5.23 -3.46
N LYS A 36 -13.18 5.47 -2.74
CA LYS A 36 -13.99 4.41 -2.15
C LYS A 36 -14.58 3.50 -3.22
N LYS A 37 -15.05 4.07 -4.33
CA LYS A 37 -15.57 3.30 -5.45
C LYS A 37 -14.51 2.39 -6.05
N VAL A 38 -13.29 2.88 -6.21
CA VAL A 38 -12.15 2.09 -6.70
C VAL A 38 -11.88 0.91 -5.75
N ILE A 39 -11.80 1.16 -4.46
CA ILE A 39 -11.52 0.13 -3.46
C ILE A 39 -12.62 -0.95 -3.47
N ARG A 40 -13.88 -0.53 -3.50
CA ARG A 40 -14.98 -1.49 -3.57
C ARG A 40 -14.94 -2.31 -4.86
N GLY A 41 -14.61 -1.67 -5.98
CA GLY A 41 -14.48 -2.38 -7.26
C GLY A 41 -13.40 -3.46 -7.23
N ILE A 42 -12.31 -3.22 -6.53
CA ILE A 42 -11.23 -4.20 -6.41
C ILE A 42 -11.59 -5.33 -5.46
N TYR A 43 -12.09 -5.00 -4.27
CA TYR A 43 -12.18 -5.96 -3.17
C TYR A 43 -13.55 -6.61 -2.99
N ASP A 44 -14.61 -6.03 -3.54
CA ASP A 44 -15.94 -6.62 -3.50
C ASP A 44 -16.22 -7.53 -4.69
N SER A 45 -15.21 -7.80 -5.51
CA SER A 45 -15.28 -8.68 -6.69
C SER A 45 -14.10 -9.66 -6.67
N PRO A 46 -14.12 -10.74 -7.48
CA PRO A 46 -13.00 -11.68 -7.54
C PRO A 46 -11.85 -11.17 -8.41
N THR A 47 -11.53 -9.88 -8.30
CA THR A 47 -10.50 -9.22 -9.09
C THR A 47 -9.11 -9.67 -8.68
N ARG A 48 -8.31 -10.10 -9.66
CA ARG A 48 -6.89 -10.43 -9.47
C ARG A 48 -5.95 -9.37 -10.02
N ARG A 49 -6.44 -8.58 -10.97
CA ARG A 49 -5.66 -7.51 -11.59
C ARG A 49 -6.55 -6.30 -11.77
N ALA A 50 -6.09 -5.17 -11.29
CA ALA A 50 -6.78 -3.90 -11.49
C ALA A 50 -5.85 -2.94 -12.22
N ILE A 51 -6.38 -2.25 -13.23
CA ILE A 51 -5.66 -1.19 -13.92
C ILE A 51 -6.36 0.11 -13.57
N ILE A 52 -5.62 1.01 -12.93
CA ILE A 52 -6.17 2.26 -12.43
C ILE A 52 -5.47 3.41 -13.15
N SER A 53 -6.25 4.21 -13.87
CA SER A 53 -5.75 5.36 -14.59
C SER A 53 -6.44 6.61 -14.08
N PHE A 54 -5.67 7.55 -13.56
CA PHE A 54 -6.15 8.83 -13.09
C PHE A 54 -5.43 9.95 -13.86
N GLY A 55 -6.06 11.10 -13.94
CA GLY A 55 -5.36 12.31 -14.32
C GLY A 55 -4.26 12.66 -13.32
N ARG A 56 -3.30 13.46 -13.73
CA ARG A 56 -2.21 13.91 -12.83
C ARG A 56 -2.79 14.65 -11.62
N LYS A 57 -2.09 14.56 -10.50
CA LYS A 57 -2.42 15.24 -9.22
C LYS A 57 -3.68 14.71 -8.52
N ASN A 58 -4.11 13.49 -8.81
CA ASN A 58 -5.27 12.88 -8.18
C ASN A 58 -4.89 11.82 -7.11
N ALA A 59 -3.73 11.97 -6.50
CA ALA A 59 -3.26 11.14 -5.39
C ALA A 59 -3.24 9.63 -5.72
N LYS A 60 -2.98 9.28 -6.97
CA LYS A 60 -2.95 7.88 -7.42
C LYS A 60 -1.90 7.05 -6.66
N THR A 61 -0.68 7.59 -6.54
CA THR A 61 0.41 6.90 -5.85
C THR A 61 0.14 6.79 -4.35
N THR A 62 -0.47 7.82 -3.77
CA THR A 62 -0.87 7.78 -2.35
C THR A 62 -1.92 6.70 -2.11
N LEU A 63 -2.90 6.58 -3.00
CA LEU A 63 -3.89 5.50 -2.92
C LEU A 63 -3.21 4.14 -3.03
N ALA A 64 -2.26 3.98 -3.95
CA ALA A 64 -1.50 2.75 -4.09
C ALA A 64 -0.74 2.41 -2.80
N ALA A 65 -0.18 3.40 -2.12
CA ALA A 65 0.47 3.20 -0.84
C ALA A 65 -0.49 2.68 0.23
N PHE A 66 -1.70 3.22 0.28
CA PHE A 66 -2.72 2.71 1.22
C PHE A 66 -3.11 1.26 0.91
N LEU A 67 -3.26 0.91 -0.36
CA LEU A 67 -3.56 -0.46 -0.77
C LEU A 67 -2.42 -1.41 -0.43
N LEU A 68 -1.18 -0.97 -0.59
CA LEU A 68 -0.01 -1.74 -0.18
C LEU A 68 -0.05 -2.06 1.31
N LEU A 69 -0.37 -1.08 2.13
CA LEU A 69 -0.43 -1.25 3.59
C LEU A 69 -1.56 -2.19 4.01
N LEU A 70 -2.66 -2.24 3.27
CA LEU A 70 -3.71 -3.23 3.51
C LEU A 70 -3.17 -4.66 3.43
N HIS A 71 -2.28 -4.91 2.49
CA HIS A 71 -1.70 -6.25 2.27
C HIS A 71 -0.46 -6.50 3.11
N LEU A 72 0.18 -5.45 3.63
CA LEU A 72 1.36 -5.60 4.49
C LEU A 72 0.97 -5.90 5.93
N CYS A 73 0.04 -5.14 6.49
CA CYS A 73 -0.32 -5.22 7.90
C CYS A 73 -1.81 -5.00 8.17
N GLY A 74 -2.63 -4.88 7.15
CA GLY A 74 -4.07 -4.63 7.27
C GLY A 74 -4.92 -5.89 7.10
N PRO A 75 -6.23 -5.69 6.84
CA PRO A 75 -7.16 -6.81 6.72
C PRO A 75 -6.86 -7.78 5.58
N GLU A 76 -6.13 -7.34 4.56
CA GLU A 76 -5.76 -8.18 3.42
C GLU A 76 -4.44 -8.90 3.59
N ALA A 77 -3.75 -8.68 4.72
CA ALA A 77 -2.44 -9.29 4.95
C ALA A 77 -2.52 -10.80 5.09
N ARG A 78 -1.59 -11.48 4.44
CA ARG A 78 -1.41 -12.92 4.56
C ARG A 78 -0.05 -13.20 5.20
N PRO A 79 0.01 -13.99 6.28
CA PRO A 79 1.28 -14.26 6.96
C PRO A 79 2.34 -14.82 6.02
N ASN A 80 3.59 -14.40 6.24
CA ASN A 80 4.77 -14.85 5.49
C ASN A 80 4.69 -14.57 3.99
N SER A 81 4.03 -13.49 3.60
CA SER A 81 3.88 -13.12 2.19
C SER A 81 4.86 -12.04 1.76
N GLN A 82 5.08 -11.96 0.45
CA GLN A 82 5.95 -10.96 -0.17
C GLN A 82 5.11 -10.02 -1.04
N LEU A 83 5.46 -8.74 -0.97
CA LEU A 83 4.80 -7.67 -1.71
C LEU A 83 5.85 -6.85 -2.46
N PHE A 84 5.52 -6.38 -3.66
CA PHE A 84 6.47 -5.66 -4.48
C PHE A 84 5.84 -4.46 -5.13
N SER A 85 6.65 -3.43 -5.39
CA SER A 85 6.35 -2.41 -6.38
C SER A 85 7.40 -2.45 -7.47
N ALA A 86 7.01 -2.15 -8.69
CA ALA A 86 7.90 -2.15 -9.84
C ALA A 86 7.82 -0.83 -10.59
N GLY A 87 8.94 -0.37 -11.11
CA GLY A 87 9.03 0.83 -11.94
C GLY A 87 10.13 0.66 -12.96
N GLN A 88 10.21 1.55 -13.94
CA GLN A 88 11.28 1.51 -14.94
C GLN A 88 12.65 1.67 -14.32
N SER A 89 12.75 2.45 -13.25
CA SER A 89 13.96 2.59 -12.46
C SER A 89 13.67 2.28 -11.00
N ARG A 90 14.73 2.01 -10.24
CA ARG A 90 14.60 1.81 -8.80
C ARG A 90 14.05 3.08 -8.12
N GLU A 91 14.41 4.25 -8.64
CA GLU A 91 13.89 5.51 -8.12
C GLU A 91 12.38 5.62 -8.27
N GLN A 92 11.83 5.25 -9.43
CA GLN A 92 10.38 5.26 -9.64
C GLN A 92 9.66 4.24 -8.75
N ALA A 93 10.22 3.05 -8.62
CA ALA A 93 9.66 2.03 -7.73
C ALA A 93 9.70 2.49 -6.27
N SER A 94 10.71 3.26 -5.88
CA SER A 94 10.87 3.72 -4.50
C SER A 94 9.97 4.90 -4.14
N ILE A 95 9.30 5.54 -5.10
CA ILE A 95 8.31 6.59 -4.80
C ILE A 95 7.19 6.02 -3.92
N LEU A 96 6.68 4.85 -4.30
CA LEU A 96 5.65 4.17 -3.51
C LEU A 96 6.17 3.80 -2.12
N PHE A 97 7.40 3.29 -2.05
CA PHE A 97 8.04 3.00 -0.76
C PHE A 97 8.09 4.26 0.12
N SER A 98 8.54 5.38 -0.43
CA SER A 98 8.67 6.63 0.32
C SER A 98 7.32 7.09 0.89
N LEU A 99 6.25 7.02 0.11
CA LEU A 99 4.92 7.40 0.57
C LEU A 99 4.41 6.45 1.64
N ALA A 100 4.55 5.15 1.44
CA ALA A 100 4.13 4.15 2.42
C ALA A 100 4.91 4.30 3.74
N ALA A 101 6.21 4.56 3.66
CA ALA A 101 7.04 4.80 4.83
C ALA A 101 6.58 6.03 5.61
N LYS A 102 6.22 7.11 4.92
CA LYS A 102 5.67 8.31 5.57
C LYS A 102 4.37 8.01 6.30
N VAL A 103 3.47 7.27 5.68
CA VAL A 103 2.21 6.87 6.30
C VAL A 103 2.47 6.05 7.57
N VAL A 104 3.38 5.08 7.51
CA VAL A 104 3.75 4.26 8.66
C VAL A 104 4.29 5.12 9.80
N ARG A 105 5.22 6.03 9.49
CA ARG A 105 5.85 6.88 10.51
C ARG A 105 4.90 7.86 11.15
N MET A 106 3.88 8.30 10.42
CA MET A 106 2.88 9.25 10.93
C MET A 106 1.78 8.57 11.75
N SER A 107 1.57 7.28 11.57
CA SER A 107 0.53 6.53 12.27
C SER A 107 1.14 5.82 13.47
N PRO A 108 0.75 6.18 14.71
CA PRO A 108 1.27 5.49 15.91
C PRO A 108 1.02 3.99 15.88
N ASP A 109 -0.15 3.58 15.38
CA ASP A 109 -0.52 2.17 15.30
C ASP A 109 0.38 1.41 14.33
N LEU A 110 0.53 1.94 13.11
CA LEU A 110 1.32 1.28 12.07
C LEU A 110 2.82 1.29 12.41
N ASN A 111 3.30 2.37 13.00
CA ASN A 111 4.70 2.49 13.39
C ASN A 111 5.10 1.44 14.43
N ALA A 112 4.15 0.98 15.25
CA ALA A 112 4.40 -0.07 16.23
C ALA A 112 4.58 -1.45 15.60
N TYR A 113 3.98 -1.68 14.42
CA TYR A 113 3.98 -3.00 13.76
C TYR A 113 4.93 -3.13 12.59
N VAL A 114 5.28 -2.01 11.94
CA VAL A 114 6.05 -2.02 10.70
C VAL A 114 7.43 -1.41 10.90
N THR A 115 8.45 -2.15 10.50
CA THR A 115 9.83 -1.66 10.49
C THR A 115 10.14 -1.10 9.11
N VAL A 116 10.63 0.13 9.05
CA VAL A 116 11.03 0.79 7.81
C VAL A 116 12.54 0.66 7.63
N ARG A 117 12.96 0.10 6.49
CA ARG A 117 14.36 -0.03 6.12
C ARG A 117 14.66 0.86 4.92
N ASP A 118 15.10 2.09 5.19
CA ASP A 118 15.26 3.11 4.16
C ASP A 118 16.28 2.74 3.09
N THR A 119 17.42 2.22 3.47
CA THR A 119 18.49 1.88 2.52
C THR A 119 18.09 0.77 1.58
N ALA A 120 17.43 -0.25 2.12
CA ALA A 120 17.00 -1.41 1.34
C ALA A 120 15.66 -1.17 0.61
N LYS A 121 14.98 -0.06 0.89
CA LYS A 121 13.64 0.25 0.37
C LYS A 121 12.65 -0.86 0.68
N GLN A 122 12.61 -1.25 1.95
CA GLN A 122 11.77 -2.35 2.45
C GLN A 122 10.89 -1.90 3.61
N LEU A 123 9.70 -2.49 3.69
CA LEU A 123 8.83 -2.42 4.85
C LEU A 123 8.58 -3.83 5.35
N HIS A 124 8.77 -4.05 6.63
CA HIS A 124 8.64 -5.37 7.23
C HIS A 124 7.67 -5.34 8.40
N CYS A 125 6.65 -6.19 8.36
CA CYS A 125 5.75 -6.41 9.48
C CYS A 125 6.18 -7.72 10.17
N GLY A 126 6.96 -7.60 11.25
CA GLY A 126 7.57 -8.74 11.91
C GLY A 126 6.55 -9.71 12.50
N GLU A 127 5.44 -9.20 13.02
CA GLU A 127 4.39 -10.03 13.63
C GLU A 127 3.74 -10.97 12.62
N LEU A 128 3.52 -10.50 11.39
CA LEU A 128 2.92 -11.30 10.32
C LEU A 128 3.95 -11.96 9.41
N GLY A 129 5.20 -11.54 9.47
CA GLY A 129 6.23 -12.03 8.56
C GLY A 129 6.07 -11.53 7.13
N THR A 130 5.32 -10.45 6.92
CA THR A 130 5.15 -9.85 5.60
C THR A 130 6.30 -8.90 5.28
N LEU A 131 6.73 -8.90 4.03
CA LEU A 131 7.83 -8.05 3.57
C LEU A 131 7.46 -7.39 2.24
N TYR A 132 7.64 -6.08 2.17
CA TYR A 132 7.51 -5.30 0.94
C TYR A 132 8.88 -4.82 0.48
N ARG A 133 9.11 -4.88 -0.83
CA ARG A 133 10.34 -4.40 -1.47
C ARG A 133 10.04 -3.65 -2.75
N ALA A 134 10.74 -2.54 -2.98
CA ALA A 134 10.72 -1.85 -4.26
C ALA A 134 11.71 -2.52 -5.22
N LEU A 135 11.26 -2.83 -6.44
CA LEU A 135 12.06 -3.48 -7.47
C LEU A 135 12.23 -2.57 -8.67
N SER A 136 13.39 -2.65 -9.33
CA SER A 136 13.59 -2.01 -10.63
C SER A 136 13.25 -2.98 -11.76
N ALA A 137 12.91 -2.44 -12.93
CA ALA A 137 12.62 -3.25 -14.11
C ALA A 137 13.86 -3.94 -14.69
N GLU A 138 15.06 -3.54 -14.28
CA GLU A 138 16.31 -4.21 -14.65
C GLU A 138 16.47 -5.53 -13.91
N ALA A 139 15.49 -6.38 -13.97
CA ALA A 139 15.55 -7.40 -12.99
C ALA A 139 15.64 -8.80 -13.58
N SER A 140 16.83 -9.19 -13.80
CA SER A 140 17.26 -10.55 -13.48
C SER A 140 16.84 -10.98 -12.06
N THR A 141 16.46 -10.01 -11.21
CA THR A 141 16.00 -10.21 -9.84
C THR A 141 14.52 -10.59 -9.72
N ALA A 142 13.74 -10.53 -10.79
CA ALA A 142 12.32 -10.89 -10.75
C ALA A 142 12.08 -12.41 -10.83
N TYR A 143 13.09 -13.18 -11.13
CA TYR A 143 12.98 -14.64 -11.20
C TYR A 143 12.91 -15.24 -9.79
N GLY A 144 11.99 -16.17 -9.60
CA GLY A 144 11.83 -16.86 -8.32
C GLY A 144 10.98 -16.11 -7.29
N LEU A 145 10.40 -14.97 -7.63
CA LEU A 145 9.52 -14.24 -6.73
C LEU A 145 8.10 -14.82 -6.77
N SER A 146 7.48 -14.87 -5.62
CA SER A 146 6.10 -15.34 -5.49
C SER A 146 5.28 -14.26 -4.80
N PRO A 147 4.90 -13.18 -5.52
CA PRO A 147 4.22 -12.07 -4.89
C PRO A 147 2.76 -12.36 -4.60
N VAL A 148 2.30 -11.90 -3.45
CA VAL A 148 0.88 -11.87 -3.10
C VAL A 148 0.25 -10.56 -3.58
N PHE A 149 1.05 -9.49 -3.64
CA PHE A 149 0.59 -8.18 -4.08
C PHE A 149 1.72 -7.48 -4.83
N THR A 150 1.41 -6.89 -5.99
CA THR A 150 2.38 -6.14 -6.80
C THR A 150 1.71 -4.88 -7.35
N VAL A 151 2.42 -3.77 -7.29
CA VAL A 151 1.99 -2.48 -7.84
C VAL A 151 2.95 -1.99 -8.89
#